data_05afdca67912f71d9a52cccd6513bb8f
#
_entry.id   05afdca67912f71d9a52cccd6513bb8f
#
_cell.length_a   1.000
_cell.length_b   1.000
_cell.length_c   1.000
_cell.angle_alpha   90.00
_cell.angle_beta   90.00
_cell.angle_gamma   90.00
#
_symmetry.space_group_name_H-M   'P 1'
#
loop_
_entity.id
_entity.type
_entity.pdbx_description
1 polymer ?
#
loop_
_entity_poly.entity_id
_entity_poly.type
_entity_poly.pdbx_seq_one_letter_code
_entity_poly.pdbx_strand_id
1 'polypeptide(L)'
;MHPIAFIDLSRQQERIRHGLDAAIGRVLDHGQYIMGPEVGELERRLGDFCGARHVITCANGTDALLLALIAKDLRAGDAVIMPSFTFCATAEPVSLLGGVPIFADVLGDTFNLDPESLKAAVLTARRLGLRLRGVISVDLFGQPCDYDAIEAIVRENSLWLICDAAQAFGATYRRRKVGTIGNITTTSFFPAKPLGCYGDGGAVFTDEDETASIIRSLRVHGQGQDKYDNVRVGINGRLDTIQAAILLEKLAIFADEIEARDRAAARYDELLPSGIKRPVVIDDATSVWAQYTVQTDDRDDWLTRLKRLGVPAAIYYARPLHRQPAYERHPRADATLPATDRLVSAVLSLPMHPYLAVEDQARIAASLRSNELLMSASG
;
A
#
# COMPACT_ATOMS: atom_id res chain seq x y z
N MET A 1 24.43 4.08 22.92
CA MET A 1 23.04 3.70 22.58
C MET A 1 23.07 2.99 21.23
N HIS A 2 22.36 1.88 21.07
CA HIS A 2 22.24 1.21 19.78
C HIS A 2 21.38 2.07 18.81
N PRO A 3 21.62 1.96 17.50
CA PRO A 3 20.81 2.67 16.50
C PRO A 3 19.39 2.07 16.47
N ILE A 4 18.39 2.95 16.33
CA ILE A 4 16.99 2.54 16.10
C ILE A 4 16.80 2.32 14.61
N ALA A 5 16.26 1.17 14.22
CA ALA A 5 15.86 0.91 12.83
C ALA A 5 14.49 1.53 12.54
N PHE A 6 14.31 2.15 11.37
CA PHE A 6 12.99 2.58 10.92
C PHE A 6 12.09 1.39 10.57
N ILE A 7 12.68 0.38 9.90
CA ILE A 7 12.14 -0.96 9.67
C ILE A 7 13.29 -1.93 9.89
N ASP A 8 13.08 -2.99 10.69
CA ASP A 8 14.13 -3.96 11.01
C ASP A 8 13.86 -5.30 10.31
N LEU A 9 14.39 -5.42 9.09
CA LEU A 9 14.30 -6.66 8.32
C LEU A 9 15.28 -7.75 8.83
N SER A 10 16.33 -7.36 9.53
CA SER A 10 17.32 -8.31 10.04
C SER A 10 16.73 -9.18 11.16
N ARG A 11 15.97 -8.58 12.09
CA ARG A 11 15.26 -9.32 13.14
C ARG A 11 14.22 -10.28 12.58
N GLN A 12 13.52 -9.91 11.52
CA GLN A 12 12.60 -10.82 10.85
C GLN A 12 13.36 -11.99 10.23
N GLN A 13 14.46 -11.71 9.53
CA GLN A 13 15.30 -12.72 8.91
C GLN A 13 15.89 -13.69 9.95
N GLU A 14 16.39 -13.19 11.07
CA GLU A 14 16.89 -14.03 12.18
C GLU A 14 15.82 -15.02 12.66
N ARG A 15 14.57 -14.55 12.82
CA ARG A 15 13.44 -15.38 13.29
C ARG A 15 13.14 -16.57 12.39
N ILE A 16 13.26 -16.41 11.07
CA ILE A 16 12.88 -17.43 10.08
C ILE A 16 14.08 -17.97 9.30
N ARG A 17 15.31 -17.71 9.73
CA ARG A 17 16.55 -18.01 8.98
C ARG A 17 16.64 -19.45 8.50
N HIS A 18 16.37 -20.41 9.36
CA HIS A 18 16.45 -21.82 9.01
C HIS A 18 15.44 -22.21 7.91
N GLY A 19 14.20 -21.72 7.98
CA GLY A 19 13.18 -21.93 6.95
C GLY A 19 13.57 -21.28 5.64
N LEU A 20 14.09 -20.04 5.68
CA LEU A 20 14.56 -19.32 4.50
C LEU A 20 15.67 -20.06 3.75
N ASP A 21 16.71 -20.51 4.48
CA ASP A 21 17.83 -21.22 3.88
C ASP A 21 17.37 -22.53 3.21
N ALA A 22 16.47 -23.27 3.87
CA ALA A 22 15.87 -24.48 3.31
C ALA A 22 14.97 -24.20 2.10
N ALA A 23 14.16 -23.14 2.14
CA ALA A 23 13.27 -22.77 1.04
C ALA A 23 14.05 -22.32 -0.21
N ILE A 24 15.07 -21.49 -0.04
CA ILE A 24 15.96 -21.09 -1.13
C ILE A 24 16.72 -22.31 -1.68
N GLY A 25 17.23 -23.18 -0.79
CA GLY A 25 17.91 -24.43 -1.19
C GLY A 25 17.03 -25.29 -2.11
N ARG A 26 15.76 -25.51 -1.79
CA ARG A 26 14.82 -26.25 -2.65
C ARG A 26 14.73 -25.67 -4.06
N VAL A 27 14.64 -24.32 -4.18
CA VAL A 27 14.59 -23.67 -5.49
C VAL A 27 15.87 -23.88 -6.28
N LEU A 28 17.04 -23.82 -5.61
CA LEU A 28 18.34 -24.09 -6.26
C LEU A 28 18.45 -25.54 -6.71
N ASP A 29 17.94 -26.50 -5.92
CA ASP A 29 17.99 -27.92 -6.22
C ASP A 29 17.19 -28.31 -7.45
N HIS A 30 15.95 -27.77 -7.62
CA HIS A 30 15.12 -28.09 -8.79
C HIS A 30 15.37 -27.17 -9.99
N GLY A 31 15.97 -25.99 -9.81
CA GLY A 31 16.39 -25.08 -10.87
C GLY A 31 15.25 -24.37 -11.64
N GLN A 32 14.00 -24.43 -11.19
CA GLN A 32 12.85 -23.74 -11.82
C GLN A 32 12.71 -22.32 -11.27
N TYR A 33 13.55 -21.42 -11.72
CA TYR A 33 13.63 -20.04 -11.18
C TYR A 33 12.46 -19.15 -11.60
N ILE A 34 11.74 -19.50 -12.67
CA ILE A 34 10.60 -18.74 -13.19
C ILE A 34 9.38 -19.65 -13.24
N MET A 35 8.29 -19.21 -12.60
CA MET A 35 7.03 -19.94 -12.51
C MET A 35 7.19 -21.37 -11.93
N GLY A 36 8.11 -21.53 -10.99
CA GLY A 36 8.29 -22.79 -10.25
C GLY A 36 7.12 -23.08 -9.32
N PRO A 37 7.13 -24.26 -8.66
CA PRO A 37 6.01 -24.72 -7.83
C PRO A 37 5.69 -23.79 -6.67
N GLU A 38 6.68 -23.07 -6.11
CA GLU A 38 6.50 -22.12 -5.01
C GLU A 38 5.59 -20.94 -5.40
N VAL A 39 5.58 -20.56 -6.67
CA VAL A 39 4.70 -19.48 -7.16
C VAL A 39 3.23 -19.90 -7.01
N GLY A 40 2.87 -21.10 -7.48
CA GLY A 40 1.52 -21.63 -7.36
C GLY A 40 1.11 -21.85 -5.90
N GLU A 41 2.03 -22.36 -5.07
CA GLU A 41 1.77 -22.55 -3.64
C GLU A 41 1.57 -21.22 -2.92
N LEU A 42 2.37 -20.19 -3.24
CA LEU A 42 2.18 -18.85 -2.69
C LEU A 42 0.83 -18.27 -3.08
N GLU A 43 0.44 -18.34 -4.36
CA GLU A 43 -0.87 -17.86 -4.83
C GLU A 43 -2.02 -18.54 -4.07
N ARG A 44 -1.94 -19.86 -3.89
CA ARG A 44 -2.92 -20.62 -3.11
C ARG A 44 -2.95 -20.15 -1.64
N ARG A 45 -1.80 -20.04 -0.98
CA ARG A 45 -1.71 -19.61 0.41
C ARG A 45 -2.16 -18.18 0.67
N LEU A 46 -1.87 -17.27 -0.25
CA LEU A 46 -2.39 -15.90 -0.20
C LEU A 46 -3.91 -15.88 -0.32
N GLY A 47 -4.49 -16.71 -1.22
CA GLY A 47 -5.92 -16.88 -1.35
C GLY A 47 -6.55 -17.44 -0.07
N ASP A 48 -5.98 -18.49 0.51
CA ASP A 48 -6.42 -19.05 1.80
C ASP A 48 -6.36 -18.02 2.94
N PHE A 49 -5.34 -17.17 2.93
CA PHE A 49 -5.15 -16.13 3.95
C PHE A 49 -6.19 -15.03 3.88
N CYS A 50 -6.51 -14.50 2.69
CA CYS A 50 -7.42 -13.36 2.55
C CYS A 50 -8.85 -13.76 2.13
N GLY A 51 -9.05 -14.96 1.59
CA GLY A 51 -10.35 -15.43 1.09
C GLY A 51 -10.63 -15.10 -0.37
N ALA A 52 -9.67 -14.55 -1.12
CA ALA A 52 -9.82 -14.26 -2.53
C ALA A 52 -9.82 -15.55 -3.37
N ARG A 53 -10.73 -15.63 -4.34
CA ARG A 53 -10.85 -16.81 -5.21
C ARG A 53 -9.65 -16.99 -6.15
N HIS A 54 -9.12 -15.90 -6.66
CA HIS A 54 -7.94 -15.89 -7.54
C HIS A 54 -6.88 -14.95 -7.02
N VAL A 55 -5.67 -15.45 -6.97
CA VAL A 55 -4.45 -14.69 -6.72
C VAL A 55 -3.51 -14.89 -7.88
N ILE A 56 -2.95 -13.81 -8.39
CA ILE A 56 -1.98 -13.81 -9.48
C ILE A 56 -0.78 -12.98 -9.03
N THR A 57 0.33 -13.62 -8.71
CA THR A 57 1.56 -12.93 -8.35
C THR A 57 2.19 -12.27 -9.57
N CYS A 58 2.91 -11.18 -9.37
CA CYS A 58 3.59 -10.44 -10.43
C CYS A 58 4.89 -9.82 -9.96
N ALA A 59 5.61 -9.15 -10.88
CA ALA A 59 6.96 -8.66 -10.65
C ALA A 59 7.08 -7.58 -9.57
N ASN A 60 6.06 -6.74 -9.40
CA ASN A 60 6.03 -5.66 -8.40
C ASN A 60 4.61 -5.09 -8.25
N GLY A 61 4.42 -4.18 -7.28
CA GLY A 61 3.12 -3.53 -7.06
C GLY A 61 2.66 -2.60 -8.19
N THR A 62 3.59 -1.94 -8.89
CA THR A 62 3.27 -1.10 -10.05
C THR A 62 2.75 -1.94 -11.21
N ASP A 63 3.39 -3.09 -11.47
CA ASP A 63 2.91 -4.05 -12.46
C ASP A 63 1.56 -4.66 -12.07
N ALA A 64 1.30 -4.85 -10.77
CA ALA A 64 -0.02 -5.30 -10.31
C ALA A 64 -1.13 -4.33 -10.71
N LEU A 65 -0.91 -3.02 -10.52
CA LEU A 65 -1.83 -1.97 -10.97
C LEU A 65 -1.93 -1.90 -12.50
N LEU A 66 -0.80 -2.00 -13.21
CA LEU A 66 -0.78 -2.01 -14.67
C LEU A 66 -1.59 -3.19 -15.24
N LEU A 67 -1.37 -4.39 -14.74
CA LEU A 67 -2.08 -5.61 -15.14
C LEU A 67 -3.59 -5.48 -14.86
N ALA A 68 -3.97 -4.93 -13.71
CA ALA A 68 -5.37 -4.68 -13.36
C ALA A 68 -6.04 -3.69 -14.33
N LEU A 69 -5.37 -2.59 -14.68
CA LEU A 69 -5.89 -1.58 -15.60
C LEU A 69 -6.03 -2.12 -17.03
N ILE A 70 -5.05 -2.90 -17.52
CA ILE A 70 -5.14 -3.56 -18.82
C ILE A 70 -6.29 -4.57 -18.82
N ALA A 71 -6.46 -5.35 -17.75
CA ALA A 71 -7.57 -6.31 -17.63
C ALA A 71 -8.94 -5.64 -17.58
N LYS A 72 -9.04 -4.41 -17.06
CA LYS A 72 -10.26 -3.58 -17.10
C LYS A 72 -10.40 -2.75 -18.39
N ASP A 73 -9.59 -3.08 -19.41
CA ASP A 73 -9.63 -2.47 -20.75
C ASP A 73 -9.52 -0.94 -20.71
N LEU A 74 -8.60 -0.42 -19.89
CA LEU A 74 -8.30 1.02 -19.88
C LEU A 74 -7.66 1.43 -21.21
N ARG A 75 -8.20 2.45 -21.85
CA ARG A 75 -7.74 2.97 -23.16
C ARG A 75 -7.23 4.40 -23.02
N ALA A 76 -6.44 4.82 -23.99
CA ALA A 76 -6.01 6.21 -24.09
C ALA A 76 -7.21 7.16 -24.08
N GLY A 77 -7.14 8.21 -23.26
CA GLY A 77 -8.21 9.19 -23.03
C GLY A 77 -9.28 8.76 -22.02
N ASP A 78 -9.27 7.51 -21.54
CA ASP A 78 -10.12 7.10 -20.42
C ASP A 78 -9.66 7.76 -19.12
N ALA A 79 -10.62 8.14 -18.27
CA ALA A 79 -10.31 8.76 -16.99
C ALA A 79 -10.44 7.77 -15.82
N VAL A 80 -9.57 7.93 -14.82
CA VAL A 80 -9.54 7.16 -13.57
C VAL A 80 -9.38 8.12 -12.40
N ILE A 81 -10.27 8.02 -11.41
CA ILE A 81 -10.17 8.82 -10.18
C ILE A 81 -9.25 8.10 -9.18
N MET A 82 -8.42 8.87 -8.47
CA MET A 82 -7.51 8.37 -7.45
C MET A 82 -7.19 9.44 -6.41
N PRO A 83 -6.75 9.07 -5.18
CA PRO A 83 -6.30 10.06 -4.21
C PRO A 83 -5.03 10.75 -4.70
N SER A 84 -4.87 12.02 -4.34
CA SER A 84 -3.65 12.77 -4.64
C SER A 84 -2.55 12.57 -3.59
N PHE A 85 -2.93 12.20 -2.37
CA PHE A 85 -2.00 11.91 -1.28
C PHE A 85 -1.68 10.42 -1.25
N THR A 86 -0.79 9.99 -2.15
CA THR A 86 -0.35 8.60 -2.29
C THR A 86 1.01 8.52 -2.96
N PHE A 87 1.54 7.30 -3.14
CA PHE A 87 2.73 7.03 -3.91
C PHE A 87 2.48 7.16 -5.42
N CYS A 88 3.50 7.54 -6.19
CA CYS A 88 3.38 7.81 -7.63
C CYS A 88 2.88 6.60 -8.44
N ALA A 89 3.18 5.37 -8.00
CA ALA A 89 2.74 4.15 -8.68
C ALA A 89 1.20 4.06 -8.86
N THR A 90 0.40 4.78 -8.07
CA THR A 90 -1.06 4.84 -8.27
C THR A 90 -1.44 5.52 -9.59
N ALA A 91 -0.69 6.55 -10.03
CA ALA A 91 -0.97 7.31 -11.24
C ALA A 91 -0.14 6.87 -12.46
N GLU A 92 1.04 6.30 -12.24
CA GLU A 92 1.97 5.91 -13.31
C GLU A 92 1.34 4.99 -14.36
N PRO A 93 0.73 3.84 -14.00
CA PRO A 93 0.19 2.93 -14.99
C PRO A 93 -0.98 3.52 -15.77
N VAL A 94 -1.81 4.37 -15.14
CA VAL A 94 -2.88 5.09 -15.85
C VAL A 94 -2.29 6.00 -16.92
N SER A 95 -1.26 6.78 -16.58
CA SER A 95 -0.59 7.69 -17.52
C SER A 95 0.18 6.94 -18.60
N LEU A 96 0.86 5.83 -18.27
CA LEU A 96 1.56 4.98 -19.23
C LEU A 96 0.63 4.37 -20.28
N LEU A 97 -0.61 4.04 -19.91
CA LEU A 97 -1.65 3.58 -20.83
C LEU A 97 -2.35 4.72 -21.61
N GLY A 98 -1.90 5.96 -21.43
CA GLY A 98 -2.50 7.14 -22.07
C GLY A 98 -3.82 7.57 -21.43
N GLY A 99 -4.15 7.03 -20.26
CA GLY A 99 -5.32 7.44 -19.48
C GLY A 99 -5.12 8.79 -18.79
N VAL A 100 -6.20 9.32 -18.23
CA VAL A 100 -6.25 10.61 -17.56
C VAL A 100 -6.52 10.41 -16.06
N PRO A 101 -5.50 10.51 -15.19
CA PRO A 101 -5.73 10.58 -13.75
C PRO A 101 -6.59 11.80 -13.38
N ILE A 102 -7.57 11.60 -12.50
CA ILE A 102 -8.32 12.68 -11.86
C ILE A 102 -8.03 12.59 -10.36
N PHE A 103 -7.40 13.63 -9.81
CA PHE A 103 -6.98 13.62 -8.42
C PHE A 103 -8.09 14.09 -7.49
N ALA A 104 -8.45 13.24 -6.52
CA ALA A 104 -9.35 13.54 -5.43
C ALA A 104 -8.59 13.82 -4.13
N ASP A 105 -9.23 14.51 -3.20
CA ASP A 105 -8.70 14.77 -1.87
C ASP A 105 -8.84 13.53 -0.97
N VAL A 106 -8.26 13.61 0.21
CA VAL A 106 -8.27 12.56 1.22
C VAL A 106 -8.84 13.07 2.53
N LEU A 107 -9.27 12.16 3.40
CA LEU A 107 -9.65 12.49 4.77
C LEU A 107 -8.39 12.83 5.58
N GLY A 108 -8.46 13.92 6.35
CA GLY A 108 -7.31 14.46 7.06
C GLY A 108 -6.88 13.66 8.31
N ASP A 109 -7.63 12.64 8.70
CA ASP A 109 -7.37 11.79 9.88
C ASP A 109 -7.01 10.36 9.51
N THR A 110 -7.62 9.81 8.45
CA THR A 110 -7.34 8.46 7.95
C THR A 110 -6.35 8.43 6.80
N PHE A 111 -6.13 9.58 6.13
CA PHE A 111 -5.29 9.77 4.93
C PHE A 111 -5.84 9.07 3.67
N ASN A 112 -6.97 8.41 3.76
CA ASN A 112 -7.59 7.64 2.69
C ASN A 112 -8.55 8.50 1.86
N LEU A 113 -8.91 8.01 0.67
CA LEU A 113 -9.77 8.71 -0.29
C LEU A 113 -11.04 9.25 0.37
N ASP A 114 -11.30 10.56 0.24
CA ASP A 114 -12.50 11.21 0.73
C ASP A 114 -13.69 10.91 -0.22
N PRO A 115 -14.77 10.25 0.26
CA PRO A 115 -15.96 9.98 -0.54
C PRO A 115 -16.62 11.24 -1.13
N GLU A 116 -16.61 12.37 -0.43
CA GLU A 116 -17.17 13.61 -0.95
C GLU A 116 -16.31 14.18 -2.09
N SER A 117 -15.00 14.12 -1.96
CA SER A 117 -14.09 14.49 -3.04
C SER A 117 -14.18 13.52 -4.23
N LEU A 118 -14.45 12.23 -3.98
CA LEU A 118 -14.73 11.26 -5.04
C LEU A 118 -15.98 11.66 -5.85
N LYS A 119 -17.08 12.08 -5.18
CA LYS A 119 -18.29 12.59 -5.86
C LYS A 119 -17.97 13.84 -6.70
N ALA A 120 -17.19 14.76 -6.15
CA ALA A 120 -16.78 15.97 -6.88
C ALA A 120 -15.91 15.61 -8.11
N ALA A 121 -15.04 14.62 -8.01
CA ALA A 121 -14.22 14.12 -9.13
C ALA A 121 -15.09 13.51 -10.25
N VAL A 122 -16.15 12.77 -9.91
CA VAL A 122 -17.13 12.25 -10.88
C VAL A 122 -17.81 13.38 -11.64
N LEU A 123 -18.24 14.44 -10.93
CA LEU A 123 -18.84 15.62 -11.56
C LEU A 123 -17.84 16.35 -12.46
N THR A 124 -16.60 16.45 -12.05
CA THR A 124 -15.52 17.06 -12.85
C THR A 124 -15.25 16.24 -14.11
N ALA A 125 -15.22 14.90 -14.05
CA ALA A 125 -15.09 14.06 -15.24
C ALA A 125 -16.23 14.34 -16.25
N ARG A 126 -17.47 14.42 -15.76
CA ARG A 126 -18.65 14.73 -16.59
C ARG A 126 -18.56 16.13 -17.24
N ARG A 127 -18.19 17.15 -16.45
CA ARG A 127 -18.03 18.52 -16.93
C ARG A 127 -16.98 18.65 -18.02
N LEU A 128 -15.88 17.86 -17.91
CA LEU A 128 -14.79 17.85 -18.89
C LEU A 128 -15.06 16.91 -20.09
N GLY A 129 -16.20 16.21 -20.12
CA GLY A 129 -16.54 15.25 -21.17
C GLY A 129 -15.60 14.03 -21.20
N LEU A 130 -14.96 13.69 -20.09
CA LEU A 130 -14.06 12.54 -19.99
C LEU A 130 -14.84 11.24 -19.84
N ARG A 131 -14.38 10.18 -20.48
CA ARG A 131 -14.93 8.85 -20.32
C ARG A 131 -14.39 8.23 -19.01
N LEU A 132 -15.10 8.47 -17.91
CA LEU A 132 -14.75 7.92 -16.61
C LEU A 132 -14.99 6.42 -16.59
N ARG A 133 -13.95 5.64 -16.20
CA ARG A 133 -13.99 4.18 -16.20
C ARG A 133 -14.00 3.59 -14.80
N GLY A 134 -13.30 4.19 -13.86
CA GLY A 134 -13.20 3.62 -12.53
C GLY A 134 -12.45 4.47 -11.53
N VAL A 135 -12.24 3.85 -10.39
CA VAL A 135 -11.58 4.44 -9.22
C VAL A 135 -10.43 3.52 -8.79
N ILE A 136 -9.30 4.10 -8.45
CA ILE A 136 -8.25 3.45 -7.67
C ILE A 136 -8.31 4.06 -6.27
N SER A 137 -8.71 3.29 -5.26
CA SER A 137 -8.54 3.65 -3.85
C SER A 137 -7.17 3.17 -3.38
N VAL A 138 -6.62 3.84 -2.37
CA VAL A 138 -5.36 3.42 -1.75
C VAL A 138 -5.58 3.26 -0.26
N ASP A 139 -5.30 2.07 0.26
CA ASP A 139 -5.35 1.73 1.67
C ASP A 139 -4.05 2.21 2.35
N LEU A 140 -3.96 3.52 2.56
CA LEU A 140 -2.72 4.18 2.93
C LEU A 140 -2.33 3.88 4.38
N PHE A 141 -1.04 3.73 4.63
CA PHE A 141 -0.41 3.51 5.94
C PHE A 141 -0.83 2.23 6.67
N GLY A 142 -1.71 1.41 6.08
CA GLY A 142 -2.02 0.09 6.61
C GLY A 142 -3.48 -0.15 6.94
N GLN A 143 -4.38 0.81 6.72
CA GLN A 143 -5.80 0.64 6.95
C GLN A 143 -6.63 0.75 5.67
N PRO A 144 -7.73 0.01 5.54
CA PRO A 144 -8.65 0.11 4.40
C PRO A 144 -9.36 1.48 4.37
N CYS A 145 -9.78 1.88 3.17
CA CYS A 145 -10.69 3.01 2.97
C CYS A 145 -12.08 2.70 3.55
N ASP A 146 -12.95 3.74 3.64
CA ASP A 146 -14.39 3.54 3.85
C ASP A 146 -15.03 2.99 2.57
N TYR A 147 -14.98 1.67 2.43
CA TYR A 147 -15.46 0.99 1.24
C TYR A 147 -16.97 1.02 1.07
N ASP A 148 -17.75 1.15 2.14
CA ASP A 148 -19.20 1.28 2.00
C ASP A 148 -19.57 2.57 1.26
N ALA A 149 -18.95 3.67 1.64
CA ALA A 149 -19.17 4.95 0.98
C ALA A 149 -18.61 4.96 -0.46
N ILE A 150 -17.41 4.42 -0.66
CA ILE A 150 -16.76 4.38 -1.98
C ILE A 150 -17.51 3.44 -2.93
N GLU A 151 -17.84 2.21 -2.52
CA GLU A 151 -18.56 1.23 -3.36
C GLU A 151 -19.96 1.71 -3.74
N ALA A 152 -20.64 2.49 -2.88
CA ALA A 152 -21.93 3.10 -3.21
C ALA A 152 -21.79 4.05 -4.39
N ILE A 153 -20.80 4.96 -4.38
CA ILE A 153 -20.53 5.92 -5.46
C ILE A 153 -20.09 5.20 -6.74
N VAL A 154 -19.22 4.21 -6.63
CA VAL A 154 -18.72 3.39 -7.75
C VAL A 154 -19.88 2.69 -8.46
N ARG A 155 -20.79 2.06 -7.71
CA ARG A 155 -21.96 1.35 -8.23
C ARG A 155 -22.96 2.31 -8.88
N GLU A 156 -23.27 3.45 -8.25
CA GLU A 156 -24.17 4.47 -8.79
C GLU A 156 -23.70 4.99 -10.16
N ASN A 157 -22.39 5.04 -10.37
CA ASN A 157 -21.80 5.57 -11.59
C ASN A 157 -21.33 4.48 -12.57
N SER A 158 -21.65 3.19 -12.31
CA SER A 158 -21.25 2.05 -13.14
C SER A 158 -19.74 1.99 -13.41
N LEU A 159 -18.93 2.29 -12.38
CA LEU A 159 -17.47 2.29 -12.41
C LEU A 159 -16.92 0.96 -11.90
N TRP A 160 -15.67 0.63 -12.25
CA TRP A 160 -14.93 -0.39 -11.54
C TRP A 160 -14.11 0.23 -10.39
N LEU A 161 -13.79 -0.61 -9.39
CA LEU A 161 -12.95 -0.26 -8.24
C LEU A 161 -11.72 -1.16 -8.20
N ILE A 162 -10.53 -0.56 -8.22
CA ILE A 162 -9.25 -1.21 -7.91
C ILE A 162 -8.81 -0.70 -6.54
N CYS A 163 -8.56 -1.63 -5.61
CA CYS A 163 -8.07 -1.34 -4.26
C CYS A 163 -6.57 -1.55 -4.21
N ASP A 164 -5.79 -0.49 -4.10
CA ASP A 164 -4.34 -0.57 -3.90
C ASP A 164 -4.04 -0.81 -2.41
N ALA A 165 -3.80 -2.07 -2.07
CA ALA A 165 -3.47 -2.54 -0.73
C ALA A 165 -1.96 -2.76 -0.53
N ALA A 166 -1.11 -2.07 -1.29
CA ALA A 166 0.34 -2.18 -1.16
C ALA A 166 0.86 -1.88 0.26
N GLN A 167 0.07 -1.20 1.07
CA GLN A 167 0.40 -0.90 2.47
C GLN A 167 -0.54 -1.58 3.48
N ALA A 168 -1.64 -2.21 3.03
CA ALA A 168 -2.69 -2.70 3.92
C ALA A 168 -3.03 -4.19 3.76
N PHE A 169 -2.25 -4.96 2.98
CA PHE A 169 -2.49 -6.40 2.88
C PHE A 169 -2.40 -7.05 4.27
N GLY A 170 -3.46 -7.76 4.65
CA GLY A 170 -3.63 -8.35 5.99
C GLY A 170 -4.58 -7.58 6.91
N ALA A 171 -4.91 -6.33 6.61
CA ALA A 171 -5.94 -5.57 7.32
C ALA A 171 -7.35 -6.13 7.03
N THR A 172 -8.33 -5.71 7.82
CA THR A 172 -9.73 -6.09 7.65
C THR A 172 -10.63 -4.88 7.60
N TYR A 173 -11.71 -4.97 6.82
CA TYR A 173 -12.83 -4.06 6.81
C TYR A 173 -14.13 -4.85 6.97
N ARG A 174 -14.90 -4.60 8.04
CA ARG A 174 -16.13 -5.33 8.38
C ARG A 174 -15.97 -6.85 8.30
N ARG A 175 -14.91 -7.38 8.92
CA ARG A 175 -14.51 -8.80 8.94
C ARG A 175 -14.07 -9.39 7.59
N ARG A 176 -14.11 -8.63 6.49
CA ARG A 176 -13.52 -9.04 5.21
C ARG A 176 -12.04 -8.66 5.20
N LYS A 177 -11.17 -9.58 4.85
CA LYS A 177 -9.75 -9.25 4.68
C LYS A 177 -9.55 -8.45 3.40
N VAL A 178 -8.64 -7.49 3.45
CA VAL A 178 -8.13 -6.80 2.27
C VAL A 178 -7.54 -7.86 1.31
N GLY A 179 -7.94 -7.79 0.06
CA GLY A 179 -7.76 -8.82 -0.97
C GLY A 179 -9.09 -9.27 -1.59
N THR A 180 -10.23 -9.02 -0.91
CA THR A 180 -11.58 -9.40 -1.35
C THR A 180 -12.52 -8.20 -1.51
N ILE A 181 -11.97 -7.00 -1.66
CA ILE A 181 -12.72 -5.74 -1.75
C ILE A 181 -12.55 -5.15 -3.16
N GLY A 182 -13.62 -4.54 -3.68
CA GLY A 182 -13.67 -4.03 -5.05
C GLY A 182 -13.68 -5.13 -6.11
N ASN A 183 -13.48 -4.77 -7.37
CA ASN A 183 -13.37 -5.72 -8.47
C ASN A 183 -12.00 -6.39 -8.50
N ILE A 184 -10.96 -5.64 -8.14
CA ILE A 184 -9.57 -6.08 -8.08
C ILE A 184 -8.92 -5.44 -6.86
N THR A 185 -8.17 -6.21 -6.09
CA THR A 185 -7.20 -5.69 -5.12
C THR A 185 -5.79 -5.94 -5.64
N THR A 186 -4.88 -4.98 -5.45
CA THR A 186 -3.46 -5.13 -5.76
C THR A 186 -2.62 -4.99 -4.51
N THR A 187 -1.45 -5.63 -4.45
CA THR A 187 -0.48 -5.43 -3.38
C THR A 187 0.94 -5.43 -3.89
N SER A 188 1.85 -4.96 -3.05
CA SER A 188 3.29 -4.94 -3.28
C SER A 188 4.00 -5.78 -2.23
N PHE A 189 4.99 -6.55 -2.66
CA PHE A 189 5.91 -7.29 -1.79
C PHE A 189 7.30 -6.65 -1.74
N PHE A 190 7.41 -5.34 -2.01
CA PHE A 190 8.66 -4.60 -1.77
C PHE A 190 9.14 -4.87 -0.32
N PRO A 191 10.46 -5.01 -0.06
CA PRO A 191 10.97 -5.51 1.22
C PRO A 191 10.43 -4.82 2.48
N ALA A 192 10.16 -3.51 2.40
CA ALA A 192 9.65 -2.72 3.52
C ALA A 192 8.13 -2.79 3.72
N LYS A 193 7.39 -3.52 2.88
CA LYS A 193 5.94 -3.71 3.03
C LYS A 193 5.63 -4.67 4.19
N PRO A 194 4.39 -4.63 4.74
CA PRO A 194 4.00 -5.52 5.83
C PRO A 194 4.30 -6.99 5.55
N LEU A 195 3.99 -7.46 4.33
CA LEU A 195 4.47 -8.72 3.78
C LEU A 195 5.39 -8.40 2.59
N GLY A 196 6.71 -8.47 2.78
CA GLY A 196 7.70 -8.11 1.76
C GLY A 196 8.68 -9.24 1.47
N CYS A 197 9.08 -9.42 0.20
CA CYS A 197 10.13 -10.36 -0.22
C CYS A 197 11.54 -9.73 -0.08
N TYR A 198 12.55 -10.35 -0.63
CA TYR A 198 13.93 -9.83 -0.66
C TYR A 198 14.35 -9.34 -2.05
N GLY A 199 13.45 -8.64 -2.68
CA GLY A 199 13.53 -8.02 -3.99
C GLY A 199 12.20 -7.36 -4.30
N ASP A 200 11.84 -7.25 -5.58
CA ASP A 200 10.53 -6.81 -5.99
C ASP A 200 9.53 -7.97 -6.08
N GLY A 201 8.27 -7.67 -5.86
CA GLY A 201 7.16 -8.58 -5.97
C GLY A 201 5.83 -7.85 -5.80
N GLY A 202 4.77 -8.48 -6.27
CA GLY A 202 3.40 -8.00 -6.11
C GLY A 202 2.39 -9.10 -6.37
N ALA A 203 1.12 -8.80 -6.15
CA ALA A 203 0.02 -9.69 -6.49
C ALA A 203 -1.25 -8.92 -6.81
N VAL A 204 -2.09 -9.56 -7.61
CA VAL A 204 -3.45 -9.15 -7.94
C VAL A 204 -4.41 -10.19 -7.40
N PHE A 205 -5.49 -9.74 -6.76
CA PHE A 205 -6.56 -10.55 -6.19
C PHE A 205 -7.88 -10.18 -6.85
N THR A 206 -8.67 -11.18 -7.21
CA THR A 206 -10.00 -10.96 -7.78
C THR A 206 -10.87 -12.21 -7.63
N ASP A 207 -12.19 -12.04 -7.57
CA ASP A 207 -13.15 -13.14 -7.60
C ASP A 207 -13.74 -13.36 -9.02
N GLU A 208 -13.33 -12.53 -10.00
CA GLU A 208 -13.81 -12.60 -11.39
C GLU A 208 -12.95 -13.56 -12.21
N ASP A 209 -13.50 -14.71 -12.66
CA ASP A 209 -12.78 -15.74 -13.43
C ASP A 209 -12.13 -15.20 -14.72
N GLU A 210 -12.88 -14.36 -15.46
CA GLU A 210 -12.40 -13.77 -16.71
C GLU A 210 -11.23 -12.81 -16.45
N THR A 211 -11.36 -11.91 -15.48
CA THR A 211 -10.29 -10.98 -15.07
C THR A 211 -9.04 -11.74 -14.66
N ALA A 212 -9.17 -12.79 -13.87
CA ALA A 212 -8.04 -13.63 -13.45
C ALA A 212 -7.34 -14.31 -14.66
N SER A 213 -8.13 -14.84 -15.59
CA SER A 213 -7.60 -15.47 -16.82
C SER A 213 -6.81 -14.46 -17.67
N ILE A 214 -7.37 -13.25 -17.84
CA ILE A 214 -6.70 -12.18 -18.60
C ILE A 214 -5.36 -11.80 -17.94
N ILE A 215 -5.34 -11.59 -16.62
CA ILE A 215 -4.13 -11.19 -15.88
C ILE A 215 -3.06 -12.29 -15.93
N ARG A 216 -3.44 -13.57 -15.80
CA ARG A 216 -2.50 -14.69 -15.96
C ARG A 216 -1.83 -14.71 -17.34
N SER A 217 -2.59 -14.41 -18.38
CA SER A 217 -2.05 -14.27 -19.74
C SER A 217 -1.13 -13.04 -19.86
N LEU A 218 -1.58 -11.88 -19.39
CA LEU A 218 -0.85 -10.62 -19.51
C LEU A 218 0.53 -10.66 -18.84
N ARG A 219 0.65 -11.27 -17.64
CA ARG A 219 1.92 -11.34 -16.89
C ARG A 219 3.01 -12.18 -17.59
N VAL A 220 2.64 -12.99 -18.56
CA VAL A 220 3.54 -13.81 -19.37
C VAL A 220 3.40 -13.45 -20.86
N HIS A 221 3.59 -12.17 -21.19
CA HIS A 221 3.59 -11.64 -22.55
C HIS A 221 2.27 -11.78 -23.33
N GLY A 222 1.14 -11.93 -22.64
CA GLY A 222 -0.17 -12.12 -23.28
C GLY A 222 -0.36 -13.51 -23.90
N GLN A 223 0.35 -14.51 -23.37
CA GLN A 223 0.34 -15.88 -23.86
C GLN A 223 -1.09 -16.47 -23.80
N GLY A 224 -1.48 -17.20 -24.86
CA GLY A 224 -2.67 -18.02 -24.96
C GLY A 224 -2.46 -19.44 -24.45
N GLN A 225 -3.03 -20.42 -25.16
CA GLN A 225 -2.87 -21.85 -24.81
C GLN A 225 -1.51 -22.40 -25.19
N ASP A 226 -0.96 -21.92 -26.29
CA ASP A 226 0.38 -22.28 -26.75
C ASP A 226 1.42 -21.24 -26.34
N LYS A 227 2.65 -21.69 -26.10
CA LYS A 227 3.76 -20.81 -25.64
C LYS A 227 4.09 -19.71 -26.66
N TYR A 228 3.83 -19.93 -27.93
CA TYR A 228 4.14 -19.00 -29.03
C TYR A 228 2.89 -18.26 -29.53
N ASP A 229 1.73 -18.49 -28.93
CA ASP A 229 0.48 -17.83 -29.27
C ASP A 229 0.23 -16.66 -28.29
N ASN A 230 0.63 -15.46 -28.70
CA ASN A 230 0.38 -14.24 -27.91
C ASN A 230 -0.96 -13.62 -28.32
N VAL A 231 -2.01 -13.98 -27.62
CA VAL A 231 -3.40 -13.53 -27.89
C VAL A 231 -3.68 -12.10 -27.40
N ARG A 232 -2.76 -11.51 -26.66
CA ARG A 232 -2.81 -10.15 -26.12
C ARG A 232 -1.42 -9.52 -26.12
N VAL A 233 -1.36 -8.18 -26.07
CA VAL A 233 -0.13 -7.47 -25.71
C VAL A 233 0.00 -7.55 -24.19
N GLY A 234 0.99 -8.26 -23.71
CA GLY A 234 1.28 -8.43 -22.29
C GLY A 234 2.66 -7.88 -21.90
N ILE A 235 3.10 -8.22 -20.71
CA ILE A 235 4.39 -7.83 -20.16
C ILE A 235 5.17 -9.01 -19.61
N ASN A 236 6.46 -8.82 -19.35
CA ASN A 236 7.24 -9.72 -18.52
C ASN A 236 7.03 -9.35 -17.04
N GLY A 237 5.89 -9.77 -16.47
CA GLY A 237 5.44 -9.37 -15.15
C GLY A 237 5.37 -10.51 -14.14
N ARG A 238 6.27 -11.50 -14.20
CA ARG A 238 6.25 -12.67 -13.31
C ARG A 238 6.96 -12.38 -12.00
N LEU A 239 6.53 -13.06 -10.93
CA LEU A 239 7.28 -13.15 -9.68
C LEU A 239 8.33 -14.27 -9.80
N ASP A 240 9.57 -14.00 -9.40
CA ASP A 240 10.63 -15.02 -9.37
C ASP A 240 10.34 -16.08 -8.30
N THR A 241 10.65 -17.33 -8.59
CA THR A 241 10.40 -18.48 -7.70
C THR A 241 11.12 -18.33 -6.35
N ILE A 242 12.32 -17.77 -6.34
CA ILE A 242 13.06 -17.49 -5.09
C ILE A 242 12.29 -16.51 -4.19
N GLN A 243 11.71 -15.47 -4.76
CA GLN A 243 10.92 -14.50 -3.99
C GLN A 243 9.62 -15.13 -3.48
N ALA A 244 9.01 -16.03 -4.25
CA ALA A 244 7.83 -16.78 -3.80
C ALA A 244 8.19 -17.71 -2.61
N ALA A 245 9.32 -18.39 -2.66
CA ALA A 245 9.81 -19.24 -1.56
C ALA A 245 10.05 -18.44 -0.27
N ILE A 246 10.63 -17.25 -0.38
CA ILE A 246 10.85 -16.32 0.75
C ILE A 246 9.51 -15.86 1.33
N LEU A 247 8.55 -15.48 0.46
CA LEU A 247 7.24 -15.02 0.89
C LEU A 247 6.43 -16.11 1.61
N LEU A 248 6.57 -17.37 1.22
CA LEU A 248 5.93 -18.50 1.92
C LEU A 248 6.39 -18.60 3.38
N GLU A 249 7.69 -18.46 3.64
CA GLU A 249 8.24 -18.47 5.01
C GLU A 249 7.77 -17.25 5.81
N LYS A 250 7.70 -16.07 5.19
CA LYS A 250 7.21 -14.84 5.82
C LYS A 250 5.71 -14.88 6.08
N LEU A 251 4.93 -15.44 5.18
CA LEU A 251 3.48 -15.57 5.34
C LEU A 251 3.13 -16.46 6.54
N ALA A 252 3.97 -17.46 6.86
CA ALA A 252 3.76 -18.34 8.01
C ALA A 252 3.80 -17.61 9.36
N ILE A 253 4.53 -16.48 9.45
CA ILE A 253 4.62 -15.66 10.67
C ILE A 253 3.86 -14.34 10.58
N PHE A 254 3.18 -14.09 9.47
CA PHE A 254 2.62 -12.76 9.15
C PHE A 254 1.50 -12.35 10.12
N ALA A 255 0.66 -13.28 10.56
CA ALA A 255 -0.38 -12.99 11.55
C ALA A 255 0.22 -12.49 12.87
N ASP A 256 1.26 -13.15 13.38
CA ASP A 256 1.96 -12.73 14.60
C ASP A 256 2.58 -11.33 14.44
N GLU A 257 3.10 -11.03 13.25
CA GLU A 257 3.71 -9.74 12.95
C GLU A 257 2.68 -8.61 12.88
N ILE A 258 1.47 -8.88 12.36
CA ILE A 258 0.35 -7.93 12.40
C ILE A 258 0.00 -7.60 13.85
N GLU A 259 -0.18 -8.61 14.70
CA GLU A 259 -0.46 -8.40 16.12
C GLU A 259 0.66 -7.65 16.85
N ALA A 260 1.92 -7.92 16.50
CA ALA A 260 3.06 -7.21 17.10
C ALA A 260 3.09 -5.73 16.68
N ARG A 261 2.72 -5.40 15.44
CA ARG A 261 2.57 -4.02 14.95
C ARG A 261 1.41 -3.32 15.66
N ASP A 262 0.30 -4.01 15.88
CA ASP A 262 -0.85 -3.46 16.59
C ASP A 262 -0.50 -3.11 18.03
N ARG A 263 0.21 -4.01 18.74
CA ARG A 263 0.75 -3.72 20.08
C ARG A 263 1.73 -2.54 20.08
N ALA A 264 2.55 -2.39 19.03
CA ALA A 264 3.46 -1.27 18.91
C ALA A 264 2.70 0.05 18.68
N ALA A 265 1.64 0.04 17.88
CA ALA A 265 0.79 1.21 17.66
C ALA A 265 0.09 1.64 18.95
N ALA A 266 -0.51 0.71 19.68
CA ALA A 266 -1.15 0.99 20.96
C ALA A 266 -0.18 1.63 21.98
N ARG A 267 1.07 1.13 22.05
CA ARG A 267 2.09 1.77 22.90
C ARG A 267 2.44 3.19 22.46
N TYR A 268 2.48 3.48 21.16
CA TYR A 268 2.66 4.86 20.69
C TYR A 268 1.50 5.75 21.10
N ASP A 269 0.26 5.25 21.05
CA ASP A 269 -0.93 6.00 21.47
C ASP A 269 -0.86 6.38 22.95
N GLU A 270 -0.25 5.54 23.79
CA GLU A 270 -0.04 5.82 25.23
C GLU A 270 1.15 6.78 25.48
N LEU A 271 2.25 6.61 24.74
CA LEU A 271 3.52 7.27 25.03
C LEU A 271 3.65 8.67 24.43
N LEU A 272 2.98 8.94 23.29
CA LEU A 272 3.13 10.20 22.58
C LEU A 272 2.45 11.36 23.31
N PRO A 273 3.06 12.56 23.32
CA PRO A 273 2.47 13.73 23.95
C PRO A 273 1.15 14.17 23.28
N SER A 274 0.30 14.86 24.03
CA SER A 274 -1.05 15.28 23.61
C SER A 274 -1.08 16.26 22.42
N GLY A 275 -0.01 17.00 22.17
CA GLY A 275 0.09 17.97 21.06
C GLY A 275 0.34 17.32 19.69
N ILE A 276 0.49 15.99 19.61
CA ILE A 276 0.69 15.26 18.35
C ILE A 276 -0.62 14.59 17.96
N LYS A 277 -1.13 14.88 16.77
CA LYS A 277 -2.31 14.19 16.23
C LYS A 277 -1.92 12.79 15.76
N ARG A 278 -2.51 11.78 16.40
CA ARG A 278 -2.29 10.36 16.11
C ARG A 278 -3.08 9.93 14.87
N PRO A 279 -2.67 8.86 14.17
CA PRO A 279 -3.49 8.26 13.13
C PRO A 279 -4.79 7.69 13.72
N VAL A 280 -5.87 7.79 12.96
CA VAL A 280 -7.19 7.24 13.32
C VAL A 280 -7.46 6.03 12.45
N VAL A 281 -7.88 4.93 13.05
CA VAL A 281 -8.41 3.77 12.33
C VAL A 281 -9.92 3.87 12.36
N ILE A 282 -10.57 3.73 11.17
CA ILE A 282 -12.04 3.81 11.07
C ILE A 282 -12.71 2.63 11.80
N ASP A 283 -13.95 2.84 12.22
CA ASP A 283 -14.74 1.81 12.87
C ASP A 283 -14.88 0.55 12.00
N ASP A 284 -14.95 -0.61 12.63
CA ASP A 284 -15.04 -1.92 11.97
C ASP A 284 -13.86 -2.27 11.04
N ALA A 285 -12.74 -1.56 11.13
CA ALA A 285 -11.52 -1.86 10.40
C ALA A 285 -10.34 -2.17 11.34
N THR A 286 -9.32 -2.84 10.78
CA THR A 286 -8.02 -3.01 11.42
C THR A 286 -6.93 -2.40 10.57
N SER A 287 -5.81 -2.04 11.18
CA SER A 287 -4.61 -1.59 10.45
C SER A 287 -3.49 -2.61 10.60
N VAL A 288 -2.71 -2.81 9.55
CA VAL A 288 -1.44 -3.56 9.64
C VAL A 288 -0.26 -2.65 9.96
N TRP A 289 -0.52 -1.36 10.14
CA TRP A 289 0.48 -0.37 10.54
C TRP A 289 1.75 -0.44 9.70
N ALA A 290 1.59 -0.35 8.38
CA ALA A 290 2.73 -0.26 7.46
C ALA A 290 3.61 0.94 7.82
N GLN A 291 2.97 2.04 8.22
CA GLN A 291 3.57 3.22 8.84
C GLN A 291 2.72 3.65 10.06
N TYR A 292 3.37 4.19 11.08
CA TYR A 292 2.71 4.94 12.13
C TYR A 292 2.97 6.43 11.87
N THR A 293 1.99 7.08 11.22
CA THR A 293 2.13 8.45 10.72
C THR A 293 1.34 9.41 11.59
N VAL A 294 2.03 10.32 12.23
CA VAL A 294 1.47 11.39 13.06
C VAL A 294 1.38 12.71 12.28
N GLN A 295 0.61 13.67 12.80
CA GLN A 295 0.52 15.02 12.26
C GLN A 295 0.95 16.04 13.30
N THR A 296 1.69 17.07 12.88
CA THR A 296 2.14 18.18 13.68
C THR A 296 2.38 19.41 12.81
N ASP A 297 2.12 20.61 13.35
CA ASP A 297 2.38 21.85 12.62
C ASP A 297 3.88 22.19 12.57
N ASP A 298 4.68 21.65 13.51
CA ASP A 298 6.13 21.86 13.61
C ASP A 298 6.93 20.71 13.00
N ARG A 299 6.42 20.05 11.95
CA ARG A 299 6.97 18.84 11.34
C ARG A 299 8.47 18.90 11.04
N ASP A 300 8.95 20.00 10.44
CA ASP A 300 10.35 20.13 10.00
C ASP A 300 11.31 20.33 11.18
N ASP A 301 10.85 21.02 12.23
CA ASP A 301 11.60 21.16 13.49
C ASP A 301 11.72 19.81 14.21
N TRP A 302 10.65 19.03 14.22
CA TRP A 302 10.66 17.69 14.78
C TRP A 302 11.56 16.74 14.01
N LEU A 303 11.52 16.79 12.68
CA LEU A 303 12.40 15.99 11.83
C LEU A 303 13.88 16.30 12.10
N THR A 304 14.22 17.58 12.20
CA THR A 304 15.56 18.05 12.52
C THR A 304 16.01 17.59 13.91
N ARG A 305 15.12 17.69 14.90
CA ARG A 305 15.38 17.24 16.27
C ARG A 305 15.59 15.73 16.36
N LEU A 306 14.69 14.93 15.77
CA LEU A 306 14.80 13.48 15.74
C LEU A 306 16.12 13.03 15.11
N LYS A 307 16.49 13.63 13.97
CA LYS A 307 17.77 13.36 13.30
C LYS A 307 18.96 13.63 14.23
N ARG A 308 18.96 14.75 14.97
CA ARG A 308 20.03 15.08 15.93
C ARG A 308 20.12 14.08 17.08
N LEU A 309 19.00 13.50 17.49
CA LEU A 309 18.92 12.50 18.56
C LEU A 309 19.14 11.07 18.07
N GLY A 310 19.43 10.88 16.77
CA GLY A 310 19.65 9.56 16.17
C GLY A 310 18.37 8.70 16.08
N VAL A 311 17.21 9.35 16.02
CA VAL A 311 15.91 8.71 15.82
C VAL A 311 15.53 8.88 14.34
N PRO A 312 15.40 7.79 13.57
CA PRO A 312 14.97 7.89 12.18
C PRO A 312 13.50 8.27 12.08
N ALA A 313 13.17 9.10 11.11
CA ALA A 313 11.79 9.46 10.77
C ALA A 313 11.70 9.70 9.26
N ALA A 314 10.51 9.55 8.70
CA ALA A 314 10.27 9.70 7.26
C ALA A 314 9.02 10.53 6.97
N ILE A 315 8.99 11.15 5.79
CA ILE A 315 7.83 11.93 5.32
C ILE A 315 7.20 11.17 4.14
N TYR A 316 6.00 10.66 4.33
CA TYR A 316 5.15 10.06 3.31
C TYR A 316 3.84 10.85 3.22
N TYR A 317 3.63 11.77 2.23
CA TYR A 317 4.57 12.15 1.16
C TYR A 317 4.78 13.66 1.20
N ALA A 318 6.01 14.11 0.89
CA ALA A 318 6.35 15.54 0.95
C ALA A 318 5.76 16.36 -0.21
N ARG A 319 5.30 15.71 -1.28
CA ARG A 319 4.67 16.36 -2.43
C ARG A 319 3.53 15.50 -2.96
N PRO A 320 2.30 16.04 -3.06
CA PRO A 320 1.15 15.31 -3.56
C PRO A 320 1.23 15.13 -5.08
N LEU A 321 0.53 14.13 -5.63
CA LEU A 321 0.61 13.81 -7.05
C LEU A 321 0.21 14.98 -7.94
N HIS A 322 -0.87 15.70 -7.62
CA HIS A 322 -1.33 16.85 -8.41
C HIS A 322 -0.35 18.02 -8.47
N ARG A 323 0.72 18.02 -7.66
CA ARG A 323 1.81 19.02 -7.68
C ARG A 323 3.14 18.44 -8.18
N GLN A 324 3.15 17.17 -8.58
CA GLN A 324 4.34 16.60 -9.26
C GLN A 324 4.39 17.10 -10.70
N PRO A 325 5.56 17.51 -11.23
CA PRO A 325 5.68 18.00 -12.60
C PRO A 325 5.09 17.06 -13.66
N ALA A 326 5.17 15.74 -13.43
CA ALA A 326 4.62 14.74 -14.34
C ALA A 326 3.09 14.77 -14.42
N TYR A 327 2.40 15.26 -13.37
CA TYR A 327 0.95 15.15 -13.21
C TYR A 327 0.22 16.48 -13.03
N GLU A 328 0.91 17.62 -12.93
CA GLU A 328 0.31 18.93 -12.61
C GLU A 328 -0.76 19.41 -13.60
N ARG A 329 -0.74 18.89 -14.83
CA ARG A 329 -1.71 19.23 -15.90
C ARG A 329 -2.99 18.39 -15.86
N HIS A 330 -3.02 17.34 -15.03
CA HIS A 330 -4.19 16.50 -14.92
C HIS A 330 -5.30 17.15 -14.05
N PRO A 331 -6.58 16.84 -14.34
CA PRO A 331 -7.69 17.40 -13.59
C PRO A 331 -7.71 16.96 -12.12
N ARG A 332 -8.36 17.80 -11.31
CA ARG A 332 -8.61 17.55 -9.89
C ARG A 332 -10.12 17.57 -9.64
N ALA A 333 -10.54 16.95 -8.54
CA ALA A 333 -11.93 16.98 -8.10
C ALA A 333 -12.45 18.43 -7.96
N ASP A 334 -11.64 19.27 -7.31
CA ASP A 334 -11.90 20.69 -7.07
C ASP A 334 -10.67 21.54 -7.42
N ALA A 335 -10.82 22.87 -7.35
CA ALA A 335 -9.75 23.83 -7.59
C ALA A 335 -8.55 23.61 -6.63
N THR A 336 -8.84 23.19 -5.40
CA THR A 336 -7.86 22.86 -4.35
C THR A 336 -8.19 21.50 -3.73
N LEU A 337 -7.19 20.85 -3.14
CA LEU A 337 -7.33 19.63 -2.36
C LEU A 337 -6.81 19.93 -0.93
N PRO A 338 -7.63 20.60 -0.09
CA PRO A 338 -7.14 21.25 1.12
C PRO A 338 -6.61 20.27 2.16
N ALA A 339 -7.19 19.07 2.30
CA ALA A 339 -6.67 18.06 3.23
C ALA A 339 -5.31 17.54 2.77
N THR A 340 -5.19 17.19 1.49
CA THR A 340 -3.91 16.79 0.87
C THR A 340 -2.85 17.90 1.05
N ASP A 341 -3.19 19.15 0.73
CA ASP A 341 -2.26 20.29 0.80
C ASP A 341 -1.77 20.54 2.24
N ARG A 342 -2.62 20.34 3.24
CA ARG A 342 -2.24 20.42 4.65
C ARG A 342 -1.36 19.24 5.08
N LEU A 343 -1.73 18.01 4.71
CA LEU A 343 -1.02 16.80 5.12
C LEU A 343 0.43 16.77 4.67
N VAL A 344 0.75 17.23 3.45
CA VAL A 344 2.13 17.25 2.94
C VAL A 344 3.08 18.10 3.76
N SER A 345 2.57 19.04 4.55
CA SER A 345 3.37 19.86 5.48
C SER A 345 3.34 19.37 6.93
N ALA A 346 2.38 18.50 7.28
CA ALA A 346 2.11 18.12 8.67
C ALA A 346 2.55 16.69 9.02
N VAL A 347 2.62 15.77 8.06
CA VAL A 347 2.85 14.35 8.35
C VAL A 347 4.30 14.01 8.67
N LEU A 348 4.47 13.11 9.63
CA LEU A 348 5.75 12.52 10.03
C LEU A 348 5.54 11.07 10.43
N SER A 349 6.23 10.14 9.80
CA SER A 349 6.17 8.72 10.12
C SER A 349 7.28 8.34 11.08
N LEU A 350 6.91 7.64 12.16
CA LEU A 350 7.81 7.13 13.19
C LEU A 350 8.24 5.69 12.87
N PRO A 351 9.35 5.19 13.45
CA PRO A 351 9.74 3.80 13.29
C PRO A 351 8.59 2.85 13.64
N MET A 352 8.26 1.93 12.73
CA MET A 352 7.17 0.98 12.92
C MET A 352 7.50 -0.36 12.27
N HIS A 353 7.71 -1.38 13.10
CA HIS A 353 7.93 -2.76 12.68
C HIS A 353 7.59 -3.74 13.83
N PRO A 354 7.35 -5.04 13.56
CA PRO A 354 6.90 -5.99 14.59
C PRO A 354 7.93 -6.25 15.71
N TYR A 355 9.18 -5.91 15.48
CA TYR A 355 10.32 -6.16 16.39
C TYR A 355 10.78 -4.91 17.14
N LEU A 356 9.97 -3.82 17.12
CA LEU A 356 10.32 -2.56 17.78
C LEU A 356 10.27 -2.72 19.30
N ALA A 357 11.44 -2.59 19.94
CA ALA A 357 11.57 -2.75 21.39
C ALA A 357 10.81 -1.65 22.16
N VAL A 358 10.32 -2.00 23.34
CA VAL A 358 9.57 -1.06 24.21
C VAL A 358 10.46 0.12 24.60
N GLU A 359 11.73 -0.15 24.90
CA GLU A 359 12.73 0.86 25.27
C GLU A 359 13.02 1.83 24.12
N ASP A 360 13.06 1.34 22.87
CA ASP A 360 13.23 2.18 21.70
C ASP A 360 12.00 3.06 21.46
N GLN A 361 10.78 2.53 21.64
CA GLN A 361 9.56 3.33 21.56
C GLN A 361 9.52 4.41 22.63
N ALA A 362 9.87 4.10 23.87
CA ALA A 362 9.96 5.07 24.94
C ALA A 362 10.97 6.20 24.62
N ARG A 363 12.12 5.83 24.03
CA ARG A 363 13.15 6.77 23.58
C ARG A 363 12.64 7.66 22.44
N ILE A 364 11.93 7.09 21.45
CA ILE A 364 11.31 7.84 20.36
C ILE A 364 10.29 8.83 20.91
N ALA A 365 9.38 8.39 21.77
CA ALA A 365 8.35 9.24 22.38
C ALA A 365 8.95 10.35 23.24
N ALA A 366 10.00 10.06 24.03
CA ALA A 366 10.72 11.07 24.80
C ALA A 366 11.39 12.13 23.90
N SER A 367 11.86 11.73 22.71
CA SER A 367 12.44 12.66 21.74
C SER A 367 11.42 13.62 21.14
N LEU A 368 10.15 13.31 21.25
CA LEU A 368 9.01 14.11 20.77
C LEU A 368 8.35 14.99 21.84
N ARG A 369 8.87 15.06 23.06
CA ARG A 369 8.40 16.00 24.09
C ARG A 369 9.03 17.36 23.87
N SER A 370 8.24 18.44 23.97
CA SER A 370 8.76 19.81 23.85
C SER A 370 9.75 20.15 24.98
N ASN A 371 10.72 21.03 24.71
CA ASN A 371 11.70 21.45 25.73
C ASN A 371 11.04 22.12 26.95
N GLU A 372 9.85 22.67 26.85
CA GLU A 372 9.12 23.29 27.97
C GLU A 372 8.81 22.30 29.10
N LEU A 373 8.55 21.03 28.77
CA LEU A 373 8.32 19.98 29.77
C LEU A 373 9.60 19.46 30.44
N LEU A 374 10.75 19.65 29.83
CA LEU A 374 12.05 19.28 30.41
C LEU A 374 12.57 20.34 31.43
N MET A 375 12.14 21.59 31.31
CA MET A 375 12.47 22.67 32.26
C MET A 375 11.59 22.63 33.50
N SER A 376 10.38 22.08 33.41
CA SER A 376 9.45 21.99 34.59
C SER A 376 9.70 20.75 35.45
N ALA A 377 10.48 19.77 35.01
CA ALA A 377 10.85 18.58 35.80
C ALA A 377 12.22 18.69 36.51
N SER A 378 12.92 19.82 36.33
CA SER A 378 14.20 20.16 36.97
C SER A 378 14.11 21.34 37.91
N GLY A 379 12.89 21.79 38.30
CA GLY A 379 12.60 22.82 39.28
C GLY A 379 12.14 22.25 40.60
#